data_4cced2c4653b3135ad32f58906e3328c
#
_entry.id   4cced2c4653b3135ad32f58906e3328c
#
_cell.length_a   1.000
_cell.length_b   1.000
_cell.length_c   1.000
_cell.angle_alpha   90.00
_cell.angle_beta   90.00
_cell.angle_gamma   90.00
#
_symmetry.space_group_name_H-M   'P 1'
#
loop_
_entity.id
_entity.type
_entity.pdbx_description
1 polymer ?
#
loop_
_entity_poly.entity_id
_entity_poly.type
_entity_poly.pdbx_seq_one_letter_code
_entity_poly.pdbx_strand_id
1 'polypeptide(L)'
;LNGGKRIRPLLCIAAADSISSSNEATVVAASAIEMMHVYSLIHDDLPSMDNDDLRRGIASCHIKYDEATAILAGDALQALAFETLSNIKSLSYENHLKIIKILSNNIGCSGMVKGQALDLDTTYKPSSREELDEMHRCKTGALIEASVLIGAITTQEMTDSQECALKNFAQKIGPVSYTHLTLPTIAG
;
A
#
# COMPACT_ATOMS: atom_id res chain seq x y z
N LEU A 1 -12.84 8.56 -0.73
CA LEU A 1 -11.70 9.05 0.02
C LEU A 1 -11.12 10.29 -0.63
N ASN A 2 -11.55 11.43 -0.20
CA ASN A 2 -11.06 12.71 -0.69
C ASN A 2 -9.69 13.02 -0.06
N GLY A 3 -8.80 13.65 -0.84
CA GLY A 3 -7.48 14.05 -0.39
C GLY A 3 -6.43 12.93 -0.44
N GLY A 4 -5.21 13.25 0.01
CA GLY A 4 -4.04 12.36 0.01
C GLY A 4 -3.08 12.62 -1.13
N LYS A 5 -1.79 12.39 -0.84
CA LYS A 5 -0.68 12.68 -1.78
C LYS A 5 -0.55 11.66 -2.91
N ARG A 6 -1.29 10.54 -2.89
CA ARG A 6 -1.24 9.46 -3.89
C ARG A 6 0.18 8.94 -4.17
N ILE A 7 1.03 8.87 -3.15
CA ILE A 7 2.45 8.48 -3.29
C ILE A 7 2.60 7.08 -3.89
N ARG A 8 1.77 6.11 -3.47
CA ARG A 8 1.84 4.74 -3.98
C ARG A 8 1.48 4.63 -5.46
N PRO A 9 0.36 5.19 -5.94
CA PRO A 9 0.09 5.33 -7.38
C PRO A 9 1.19 6.03 -8.16
N LEU A 10 1.74 7.12 -7.63
CA LEU A 10 2.84 7.86 -8.27
C LEU A 10 4.11 7.00 -8.37
N LEU A 11 4.47 6.25 -7.33
CA LEU A 11 5.61 5.33 -7.36
C LEU A 11 5.40 4.20 -8.37
N CYS A 12 4.17 3.70 -8.51
CA CYS A 12 3.83 2.69 -9.51
C CYS A 12 4.07 3.22 -10.93
N ILE A 13 3.56 4.40 -11.23
CA ILE A 13 3.74 5.05 -12.55
C ILE A 13 5.22 5.38 -12.80
N ALA A 14 5.90 5.98 -11.83
CA ALA A 14 7.31 6.35 -11.97
C ALA A 14 8.22 5.12 -12.16
N ALA A 15 7.91 4.00 -11.52
CA ALA A 15 8.65 2.75 -11.72
C ALA A 15 8.45 2.20 -13.13
N ALA A 16 7.23 2.25 -13.68
CA ALA A 16 6.98 1.90 -15.07
C ALA A 16 7.78 2.80 -16.02
N ASP A 17 7.72 4.12 -15.83
CA ASP A 17 8.43 5.10 -16.66
C ASP A 17 9.96 4.95 -16.57
N SER A 18 10.49 4.41 -15.47
CA SER A 18 11.92 4.12 -15.34
C SER A 18 12.39 2.90 -16.16
N ILE A 19 11.47 2.03 -16.57
CA ILE A 19 11.77 0.86 -17.42
C ILE A 19 11.53 1.17 -18.88
N SER A 20 10.32 1.70 -19.18
CA SER A 20 9.89 2.04 -20.54
C SER A 20 8.88 3.20 -20.44
N SER A 21 7.64 3.02 -20.84
CA SER A 21 6.57 4.00 -20.68
C SER A 21 5.41 3.39 -19.89
N SER A 22 4.87 4.17 -18.96
CA SER A 22 3.60 3.82 -18.32
C SER A 22 2.48 3.71 -19.36
N ASN A 23 1.57 2.77 -19.16
CA ASN A 23 0.49 2.45 -20.06
C ASN A 23 -0.83 2.27 -19.29
N GLU A 24 -1.90 1.89 -19.98
CA GLU A 24 -3.21 1.67 -19.35
C GLU A 24 -3.13 0.63 -18.23
N ALA A 25 -2.37 -0.47 -18.41
CA ALA A 25 -2.18 -1.47 -17.36
C ALA A 25 -1.52 -0.88 -16.11
N THR A 26 -0.57 0.04 -16.28
CA THR A 26 0.08 0.76 -15.18
C THR A 26 -0.93 1.59 -14.38
N VAL A 27 -1.80 2.32 -15.07
CA VAL A 27 -2.83 3.16 -14.41
C VAL A 27 -3.83 2.30 -13.65
N VAL A 28 -4.28 1.19 -14.25
CA VAL A 28 -5.18 0.22 -13.62
C VAL A 28 -4.52 -0.40 -12.38
N ALA A 29 -3.26 -0.82 -12.48
CA ALA A 29 -2.50 -1.37 -11.36
C ALA A 29 -2.29 -0.34 -10.23
N ALA A 30 -1.97 0.91 -10.58
CA ALA A 30 -1.84 2.01 -9.62
C ALA A 30 -3.15 2.27 -8.87
N SER A 31 -4.30 2.15 -9.55
CA SER A 31 -5.62 2.28 -8.94
C SER A 31 -5.91 1.15 -7.95
N ALA A 32 -5.58 -0.09 -8.30
CA ALA A 32 -5.73 -1.24 -7.41
C ALA A 32 -4.86 -1.12 -6.14
N ILE A 33 -3.63 -0.63 -6.29
CA ILE A 33 -2.74 -0.36 -5.16
C ILE A 33 -3.32 0.70 -4.22
N GLU A 34 -3.91 1.76 -4.78
CA GLU A 34 -4.57 2.79 -3.95
C GLU A 34 -5.81 2.23 -3.25
N MET A 35 -6.60 1.34 -3.87
CA MET A 35 -7.71 0.65 -3.21
C MET A 35 -7.20 -0.13 -1.99
N MET A 36 -6.07 -0.83 -2.10
CA MET A 36 -5.44 -1.54 -0.97
C MET A 36 -4.98 -0.58 0.13
N HIS A 37 -4.43 0.57 -0.23
CA HIS A 37 -4.08 1.59 0.77
C HIS A 37 -5.31 2.16 1.45
N VAL A 38 -6.37 2.37 0.70
CA VAL A 38 -7.62 2.96 1.20
C VAL A 38 -8.34 2.02 2.16
N TYR A 39 -8.44 0.72 1.83
CA TYR A 39 -9.06 -0.23 2.75
C TYR A 39 -8.30 -0.27 4.09
N SER A 40 -6.96 -0.27 4.04
CA SER A 40 -6.17 -0.31 5.27
C SER A 40 -6.44 0.91 6.16
N LEU A 41 -6.59 2.11 5.58
CA LEU A 41 -6.94 3.30 6.35
C LEU A 41 -8.34 3.24 6.95
N ILE A 42 -9.32 2.68 6.22
CA ILE A 42 -10.70 2.53 6.73
C ILE A 42 -10.72 1.58 7.92
N HIS A 43 -9.99 0.45 7.83
CA HIS A 43 -9.93 -0.51 8.92
C HIS A 43 -9.09 -0.02 10.09
N ASP A 44 -7.98 0.69 9.83
CA ASP A 44 -7.15 1.28 10.88
C ASP A 44 -7.94 2.26 11.76
N ASP A 45 -8.88 3.02 11.18
CA ASP A 45 -9.68 4.01 11.90
C ASP A 45 -10.74 3.39 12.83
N LEU A 46 -11.05 2.09 12.71
CA LEU A 46 -12.10 1.43 13.50
C LEU A 46 -11.81 1.49 15.02
N PRO A 47 -12.86 1.46 15.87
CA PRO A 47 -12.70 1.48 17.32
C PRO A 47 -11.87 0.33 17.89
N SER A 48 -11.83 -0.82 17.21
CA SER A 48 -11.00 -1.98 17.58
C SER A 48 -9.54 -1.88 17.15
N MET A 49 -9.17 -0.80 16.45
CA MET A 49 -7.85 -0.51 15.93
C MET A 49 -7.32 0.81 16.54
N ASP A 50 -7.10 1.84 15.71
CA ASP A 50 -6.56 3.13 16.16
C ASP A 50 -7.64 4.02 16.80
N ASN A 51 -8.94 3.72 16.59
CA ASN A 51 -10.10 4.47 17.07
C ASN A 51 -10.03 5.97 16.70
N ASP A 52 -9.74 6.26 15.45
CA ASP A 52 -9.60 7.62 14.95
C ASP A 52 -10.92 8.18 14.43
N ASP A 53 -11.44 9.23 15.07
CA ASP A 53 -12.66 9.94 14.64
C ASP A 53 -12.47 10.68 13.31
N LEU A 54 -11.26 11.13 13.00
CA LEU A 54 -10.94 11.95 11.84
C LEU A 54 -9.79 11.36 11.02
N ARG A 55 -9.98 11.31 9.70
CA ARG A 55 -8.93 10.98 8.74
C ARG A 55 -8.73 12.13 7.76
N ARG A 56 -7.53 12.76 7.78
CA ARG A 56 -7.21 13.93 6.94
C ARG A 56 -8.18 15.11 7.15
N GLY A 57 -8.59 15.35 8.39
CA GLY A 57 -9.51 16.43 8.76
C GLY A 57 -10.98 16.18 8.41
N ILE A 58 -11.34 14.98 7.95
CA ILE A 58 -12.71 14.57 7.63
C ILE A 58 -13.09 13.40 8.52
N ALA A 59 -14.37 13.29 8.90
CA ALA A 59 -14.87 12.17 9.67
C ALA A 59 -14.48 10.83 9.03
N SER A 60 -13.92 9.93 9.82
CA SER A 60 -13.58 8.56 9.40
C SER A 60 -14.82 7.80 8.95
N CYS A 61 -14.64 6.67 8.25
CA CYS A 61 -15.75 5.95 7.65
C CYS A 61 -16.78 5.48 8.69
N HIS A 62 -16.30 4.92 9.82
CA HIS A 62 -17.16 4.41 10.87
C HIS A 62 -17.92 5.53 11.62
N ILE A 63 -17.35 6.73 11.74
CA ILE A 63 -18.03 7.89 12.33
C ILE A 63 -19.07 8.48 11.36
N LYS A 64 -18.76 8.53 10.08
CA LYS A 64 -19.66 9.13 9.08
C LYS A 64 -20.86 8.24 8.77
N TYR A 65 -20.69 6.93 8.80
CA TYR A 65 -21.71 5.94 8.45
C TYR A 65 -22.01 5.06 9.68
N ASP A 66 -21.26 3.98 9.86
CA ASP A 66 -21.23 3.07 11.00
C ASP A 66 -20.06 2.08 10.86
N GLU A 67 -19.78 1.30 11.91
CA GLU A 67 -18.70 0.31 11.93
C GLU A 67 -18.90 -0.81 10.90
N ALA A 68 -20.14 -1.34 10.79
CA ALA A 68 -20.45 -2.40 9.83
C ALA A 68 -20.21 -1.96 8.39
N THR A 69 -20.63 -0.74 8.05
CA THR A 69 -20.36 -0.14 6.74
C THR A 69 -18.87 0.04 6.51
N ALA A 70 -18.10 0.47 7.51
CA ALA A 70 -16.64 0.63 7.38
C ALA A 70 -15.93 -0.72 7.15
N ILE A 71 -16.31 -1.77 7.88
CA ILE A 71 -15.76 -3.13 7.69
C ILE A 71 -16.05 -3.62 6.27
N LEU A 72 -17.31 -3.58 5.84
CA LEU A 72 -17.73 -4.05 4.51
C LEU A 72 -17.10 -3.22 3.38
N ALA A 73 -16.92 -1.92 3.56
CA ALA A 73 -16.25 -1.08 2.58
C ALA A 73 -14.76 -1.45 2.41
N GLY A 74 -14.07 -1.75 3.50
CA GLY A 74 -12.69 -2.25 3.44
C GLY A 74 -12.60 -3.60 2.73
N ASP A 75 -13.45 -4.56 3.09
CA ASP A 75 -13.49 -5.89 2.46
C ASP A 75 -13.79 -5.80 0.96
N ALA A 76 -14.78 -4.97 0.59
CA ALA A 76 -15.12 -4.76 -0.81
C ALA A 76 -13.98 -4.13 -1.61
N LEU A 77 -13.22 -3.20 -1.03
CA LEU A 77 -12.06 -2.59 -1.69
C LEU A 77 -10.93 -3.59 -1.95
N GLN A 78 -10.68 -4.52 -1.02
CA GLN A 78 -9.72 -5.61 -1.25
C GLN A 78 -10.14 -6.48 -2.44
N ALA A 79 -11.39 -6.96 -2.44
CA ALA A 79 -11.91 -7.78 -3.53
C ALA A 79 -11.85 -7.03 -4.87
N LEU A 80 -12.29 -5.76 -4.89
CA LEU A 80 -12.29 -4.90 -6.07
C LEU A 80 -10.87 -4.65 -6.62
N ALA A 81 -9.86 -4.52 -5.76
CA ALA A 81 -8.48 -4.34 -6.21
C ALA A 81 -7.98 -5.58 -6.96
N PHE A 82 -8.24 -6.79 -6.47
CA PHE A 82 -7.87 -8.02 -7.18
C PHE A 82 -8.68 -8.21 -8.45
N GLU A 83 -9.98 -7.92 -8.43
CA GLU A 83 -10.82 -7.92 -9.63
C GLU A 83 -10.27 -6.96 -10.69
N THR A 84 -9.93 -5.73 -10.29
CA THR A 84 -9.35 -4.71 -11.16
C THR A 84 -8.05 -5.19 -11.81
N LEU A 85 -7.14 -5.79 -11.04
CA LEU A 85 -5.90 -6.36 -11.58
C LEU A 85 -6.16 -7.53 -12.54
N SER A 86 -7.10 -8.43 -12.21
CA SER A 86 -7.39 -9.61 -13.02
C SER A 86 -7.99 -9.27 -14.40
N ASN A 87 -8.55 -8.07 -14.54
CA ASN A 87 -9.16 -7.59 -15.78
C ASN A 87 -8.18 -6.87 -16.74
N ILE A 88 -6.90 -6.75 -16.41
CA ILE A 88 -5.90 -6.13 -17.29
C ILE A 88 -5.61 -7.07 -18.48
N LYS A 89 -6.18 -6.79 -19.64
CA LYS A 89 -6.10 -7.68 -20.82
C LYS A 89 -4.73 -7.67 -21.53
N SER A 90 -3.95 -6.61 -21.35
CA SER A 90 -2.68 -6.41 -22.06
C SER A 90 -1.49 -7.16 -21.44
N LEU A 91 -1.63 -7.74 -20.24
CA LEU A 91 -0.55 -8.47 -19.56
C LEU A 91 -0.53 -9.94 -19.97
N SER A 92 0.68 -10.52 -20.03
CA SER A 92 0.86 -11.97 -20.11
C SER A 92 0.33 -12.66 -18.84
N TYR A 93 -0.06 -13.93 -18.95
CA TYR A 93 -0.51 -14.71 -17.78
C TYR A 93 0.54 -14.79 -16.68
N GLU A 94 1.82 -14.88 -17.06
CA GLU A 94 2.94 -14.90 -16.12
C GLU A 94 3.02 -13.59 -15.32
N ASN A 95 2.96 -12.44 -15.99
CA ASN A 95 2.99 -11.14 -15.36
C ASN A 95 1.74 -10.88 -14.51
N HIS A 96 0.57 -11.33 -14.94
CA HIS A 96 -0.63 -11.32 -14.12
C HIS A 96 -0.44 -12.07 -12.79
N LEU A 97 0.05 -13.30 -12.87
CA LEU A 97 0.28 -14.12 -11.68
C LEU A 97 1.34 -13.49 -10.77
N LYS A 98 2.39 -12.91 -11.37
CA LYS A 98 3.46 -12.22 -10.64
C LYS A 98 2.94 -11.00 -9.87
N ILE A 99 2.10 -10.17 -10.51
CA ILE A 99 1.46 -9.02 -9.88
C ILE A 99 0.56 -9.44 -8.71
N ILE A 100 -0.31 -10.43 -8.91
CA ILE A 100 -1.20 -10.94 -7.86
C ILE A 100 -0.39 -11.49 -6.69
N LYS A 101 0.68 -12.26 -6.96
CA LYS A 101 1.56 -12.80 -5.93
C LYS A 101 2.27 -11.70 -5.13
N ILE A 102 2.81 -10.68 -5.81
CA ILE A 102 3.47 -9.55 -5.16
C ILE A 102 2.48 -8.81 -4.28
N LEU A 103 1.31 -8.46 -4.80
CA LEU A 103 0.32 -7.72 -4.02
C LEU A 103 -0.13 -8.53 -2.80
N SER A 104 -0.56 -9.78 -2.99
CA SER A 104 -1.07 -10.62 -1.90
C SER A 104 -0.04 -10.85 -0.79
N ASN A 105 1.24 -11.09 -1.14
CA ASN A 105 2.30 -11.24 -0.14
C ASN A 105 2.54 -9.95 0.66
N ASN A 106 2.54 -8.80 -0.03
CA ASN A 106 2.87 -7.52 0.59
C ASN A 106 1.73 -6.92 1.42
N ILE A 107 0.48 -7.31 1.15
CA ILE A 107 -0.66 -6.88 1.99
C ILE A 107 -0.99 -7.90 3.09
N GLY A 108 -0.61 -9.16 2.92
CA GLY A 108 -1.00 -10.28 3.77
C GLY A 108 -0.15 -10.46 5.04
N CYS A 109 -0.12 -11.73 5.50
CA CYS A 109 0.54 -12.15 6.76
C CYS A 109 2.05 -11.92 6.82
N SER A 110 2.71 -11.65 5.70
CA SER A 110 4.15 -11.33 5.63
C SER A 110 4.42 -9.83 5.40
N GLY A 111 3.37 -9.04 5.15
CA GLY A 111 3.43 -7.64 4.81
C GLY A 111 2.58 -6.75 5.72
N MET A 112 1.70 -5.97 5.11
CA MET A 112 0.97 -4.89 5.78
C MET A 112 0.14 -5.37 6.98
N VAL A 113 -0.56 -6.49 6.89
CA VAL A 113 -1.34 -7.05 8.02
C VAL A 113 -0.43 -7.44 9.19
N LYS A 114 0.75 -8.04 8.91
CA LYS A 114 1.76 -8.28 9.95
C LYS A 114 2.22 -6.98 10.60
N GLY A 115 2.50 -5.96 9.78
CA GLY A 115 2.91 -4.65 10.27
C GLY A 115 1.87 -4.01 11.19
N GLN A 116 0.59 -4.12 10.83
CA GLN A 116 -0.52 -3.64 11.66
C GLN A 116 -0.64 -4.40 12.99
N ALA A 117 -0.48 -5.73 12.97
CA ALA A 117 -0.48 -6.52 14.19
C ALA A 117 0.67 -6.15 15.13
N LEU A 118 1.87 -5.89 14.58
CA LEU A 118 3.02 -5.43 15.35
C LEU A 118 2.77 -4.02 15.93
N ASP A 119 2.15 -3.13 15.18
CA ASP A 119 1.83 -1.77 15.62
C ASP A 119 0.88 -1.79 16.84
N LEU A 120 -0.19 -2.58 16.77
CA LEU A 120 -1.10 -2.78 17.90
C LEU A 120 -0.38 -3.36 19.13
N ASP A 121 0.53 -4.31 18.95
CA ASP A 121 1.32 -4.88 20.05
C ASP A 121 2.23 -3.84 20.72
N THR A 122 2.79 -2.88 19.94
CA THR A 122 3.68 -1.82 20.47
C THR A 122 2.94 -0.80 21.30
N THR A 123 1.64 -0.64 21.10
CA THR A 123 0.80 0.25 21.91
C THR A 123 0.78 -0.14 23.39
N TYR A 124 0.99 -1.43 23.69
CA TYR A 124 0.90 -1.99 25.03
C TYR A 124 2.25 -2.42 25.64
N LYS A 125 3.34 -2.39 24.87
CA LYS A 125 4.67 -2.86 25.32
C LYS A 125 5.79 -1.98 24.78
N PRO A 126 6.85 -1.71 25.59
CA PRO A 126 8.07 -1.10 25.07
C PRO A 126 8.66 -1.98 23.96
N SER A 127 8.95 -1.39 22.81
CA SER A 127 9.50 -2.09 21.66
C SER A 127 10.98 -1.77 21.45
N SER A 128 11.76 -2.75 21.03
CA SER A 128 13.12 -2.54 20.58
C SER A 128 13.15 -1.77 19.26
N ARG A 129 14.30 -1.23 18.90
CA ARG A 129 14.49 -0.55 17.62
C ARG A 129 14.25 -1.51 16.44
N GLU A 130 14.72 -2.73 16.57
CA GLU A 130 14.56 -3.78 15.56
C GLU A 130 13.10 -4.14 15.33
N GLU A 131 12.29 -4.20 16.39
CA GLU A 131 10.84 -4.45 16.30
C GLU A 131 10.11 -3.28 15.63
N LEU A 132 10.49 -2.04 15.93
CA LEU A 132 9.94 -0.85 15.27
C LEU A 132 10.32 -0.79 13.79
N ASP A 133 11.59 -1.11 13.45
CA ASP A 133 12.05 -1.16 12.07
C ASP A 133 11.29 -2.24 11.27
N GLU A 134 11.08 -3.42 11.86
CA GLU A 134 10.28 -4.49 11.25
C GLU A 134 8.81 -4.09 11.07
N MET A 135 8.20 -3.48 12.08
CA MET A 135 6.82 -2.97 12.01
C MET A 135 6.67 -1.96 10.88
N HIS A 136 7.56 -0.97 10.78
CA HIS A 136 7.53 0.04 9.71
C HIS A 136 7.78 -0.56 8.33
N ARG A 137 8.73 -1.51 8.23
CA ARG A 137 8.99 -2.24 7.00
C ARG A 137 7.75 -2.98 6.51
N CYS A 138 7.03 -3.62 7.41
CA CYS A 138 5.82 -4.37 7.08
C CYS A 138 4.61 -3.46 6.86
N LYS A 139 4.27 -2.57 7.81
CA LYS A 139 3.06 -1.74 7.75
C LYS A 139 3.09 -0.76 6.57
N THR A 140 4.25 -0.17 6.29
CA THR A 140 4.39 0.89 5.28
C THR A 140 5.22 0.46 4.08
N GLY A 141 6.38 -0.15 4.32
CA GLY A 141 7.36 -0.48 3.29
C GLY A 141 6.87 -1.54 2.31
N ALA A 142 6.13 -2.54 2.78
CA ALA A 142 5.65 -3.64 1.95
C ALA A 142 4.76 -3.16 0.79
N LEU A 143 3.79 -2.29 1.04
CA LEU A 143 2.93 -1.77 -0.03
C LEU A 143 3.67 -0.77 -0.94
N ILE A 144 4.71 -0.09 -0.46
CA ILE A 144 5.61 0.72 -1.30
C ILE A 144 6.41 -0.19 -2.24
N GLU A 145 6.98 -1.30 -1.74
CA GLU A 145 7.68 -2.29 -2.56
C GLU A 145 6.75 -2.87 -3.63
N ALA A 146 5.53 -3.26 -3.25
CA ALA A 146 4.52 -3.73 -4.20
C ALA A 146 4.22 -2.68 -5.27
N SER A 147 4.09 -1.40 -4.90
CA SER A 147 3.80 -0.32 -5.84
C SER A 147 4.88 -0.20 -6.92
N VAL A 148 6.14 -0.20 -6.52
CA VAL A 148 7.28 -0.08 -7.43
C VAL A 148 7.40 -1.30 -8.36
N LEU A 149 7.34 -2.50 -7.79
CA LEU A 149 7.51 -3.72 -8.57
C LEU A 149 6.35 -3.97 -9.54
N ILE A 150 5.11 -3.77 -9.09
CA ILE A 150 3.92 -3.95 -9.93
C ILE A 150 3.94 -2.95 -11.08
N GLY A 151 4.28 -1.68 -10.83
CA GLY A 151 4.39 -0.68 -11.87
C GLY A 151 5.39 -1.10 -12.97
N ALA A 152 6.58 -1.51 -12.58
CA ALA A 152 7.59 -1.97 -13.53
C ALA A 152 7.16 -3.21 -14.33
N ILE A 153 6.48 -4.18 -13.69
CA ILE A 153 5.97 -5.39 -14.37
C ILE A 153 4.94 -5.06 -15.45
N THR A 154 4.15 -4.00 -15.29
CA THR A 154 3.13 -3.61 -16.29
C THR A 154 3.72 -3.22 -17.64
N THR A 155 4.98 -2.86 -17.72
CA THR A 155 5.68 -2.58 -18.99
C THR A 155 5.99 -3.84 -19.78
N GLN A 156 6.10 -4.98 -19.12
CA GLN A 156 6.53 -6.30 -19.68
C GLN A 156 7.96 -6.31 -20.22
N GLU A 157 8.75 -5.28 -19.92
CA GLU A 157 10.13 -5.09 -20.42
C GLU A 157 11.18 -5.15 -19.30
N MET A 158 10.74 -5.36 -18.05
CA MET A 158 11.63 -5.37 -16.87
C MET A 158 12.58 -6.56 -16.88
N THR A 159 13.87 -6.29 -16.75
CA THR A 159 14.93 -7.30 -16.59
C THR A 159 15.13 -7.67 -15.13
N ASP A 160 15.74 -8.83 -14.84
CA ASP A 160 16.06 -9.28 -13.47
C ASP A 160 16.95 -8.27 -12.73
N SER A 161 17.90 -7.64 -13.42
CA SER A 161 18.77 -6.60 -12.84
C SER A 161 17.98 -5.36 -12.43
N GLN A 162 17.02 -4.94 -13.25
CA GLN A 162 16.13 -3.82 -12.94
C GLN A 162 15.19 -4.16 -11.78
N GLU A 163 14.65 -5.38 -11.73
CA GLU A 163 13.83 -5.85 -10.62
C GLU A 163 14.60 -5.78 -9.30
N CYS A 164 15.84 -6.26 -9.27
CA CYS A 164 16.70 -6.19 -8.10
C CYS A 164 16.98 -4.75 -7.66
N ALA A 165 17.28 -3.86 -8.61
CA ALA A 165 17.52 -2.45 -8.35
C ALA A 165 16.28 -1.73 -7.78
N LEU A 166 15.11 -1.96 -8.38
CA LEU A 166 13.84 -1.40 -7.93
C LEU A 166 13.43 -1.90 -6.55
N LYS A 167 13.66 -3.17 -6.26
CA LYS A 167 13.41 -3.76 -4.94
C LYS A 167 14.30 -3.11 -3.87
N ASN A 168 15.58 -2.98 -4.14
CA ASN A 168 16.53 -2.30 -3.24
C ASN A 168 16.16 -0.83 -3.02
N PHE A 169 15.70 -0.13 -4.04
CA PHE A 169 15.20 1.23 -3.96
C PHE A 169 13.97 1.32 -3.04
N ALA A 170 12.96 0.48 -3.27
CA ALA A 170 11.74 0.47 -2.49
C ALA A 170 11.98 0.20 -1.00
N GLN A 171 12.88 -0.74 -0.68
CA GLN A 171 13.26 -1.08 0.68
C GLN A 171 13.95 0.08 1.41
N LYS A 172 14.67 0.95 0.70
CA LYS A 172 15.31 2.15 1.28
C LYS A 172 14.33 3.31 1.49
N ILE A 173 13.31 3.43 0.64
CA ILE A 173 12.31 4.51 0.76
C ILE A 173 11.29 4.21 1.86
N GLY A 174 10.95 2.97 2.12
CA GLY A 174 9.96 2.58 3.11
C GLY A 174 10.16 3.25 4.47
N PRO A 175 11.32 3.12 5.12
CA PRO A 175 11.63 3.77 6.39
C PRO A 175 11.63 5.31 6.32
N VAL A 176 12.16 5.90 5.25
CA VAL A 176 12.21 7.36 5.06
C VAL A 176 10.81 7.95 4.92
N SER A 177 9.92 7.26 4.24
CA SER A 177 8.52 7.67 4.08
C SER A 177 7.81 7.83 5.43
N TYR A 178 8.09 6.95 6.39
CA TYR A 178 7.49 7.05 7.72
C TYR A 178 7.98 8.30 8.47
N THR A 179 9.28 8.56 8.50
CA THR A 179 9.85 9.69 9.24
C THR A 179 9.42 11.06 8.68
N HIS A 180 9.20 11.18 7.37
CA HIS A 180 8.80 12.43 6.72
C HIS A 180 7.28 12.63 6.60
N LEU A 181 6.50 11.55 6.60
CA LEU A 181 5.03 11.64 6.48
C LEU A 181 4.32 11.80 7.83
N THR A 182 4.98 11.42 8.92
CA THR A 182 4.43 11.49 10.29
C THR A 182 4.91 12.71 11.08
N LEU A 183 5.90 13.47 10.57
CA LEU A 183 6.24 14.76 11.18
C LEU A 183 5.02 15.69 11.11
N PRO A 184 4.56 16.27 12.24
CA PRO A 184 3.54 17.28 12.19
C PRO A 184 4.03 18.41 11.29
N THR A 185 3.21 18.81 10.33
CA THR A 185 3.44 20.03 9.56
C THR A 185 3.42 21.15 10.62
N ILE A 186 4.58 21.67 10.98
CA ILE A 186 4.66 22.87 11.81
C ILE A 186 4.00 23.95 10.96
N ALA A 187 2.76 24.26 11.29
CA ALA A 187 2.08 25.41 10.73
C ALA A 187 2.87 26.64 11.16
N GLY A 188 3.51 27.31 10.20
CA GLY A 188 4.07 28.65 10.40
C GLY A 188 2.94 29.68 10.44
#